data_7a8b8131758ac71e52b037fd6ec9fcd1
#
_entry.id   7a8b8131758ac71e52b037fd6ec9fcd1
#
_cell.length_a   1.000
_cell.length_b   1.000
_cell.length_c   1.000
_cell.angle_alpha   90.00
_cell.angle_beta   90.00
_cell.angle_gamma   90.00
#
_symmetry.space_group_name_H-M   'P 1'
#
loop_
_entity.id
_entity.type
_entity.pdbx_description
1 polymer ?
#
loop_
_entity_poly.entity_id
_entity_poly.type
_entity_poly.pdbx_seq_one_letter_code
_entity_poly.pdbx_strand_id
1 'polypeptide(L)'
;MDSRALVWITRDEAEDLGIKGDEFPLRILDINSLIYTLLRDGSPRDIAVLPFVRNFGEILGHIRGRGISGPVIICAKGEIVQLNLLDYAAQGVIFLDSSRLSRHMALGLIAFLQRQQEFVQLPEQPLQADRTQAVKPSQSPEEIRPLFREITRQRAKILLTCQFRDDLPTLTATCDVIQMAGEIETRLVLDNFSPEEFVGLYNQFGKGKPITGFFTRGDESMGFDLTVSSCRMGRITTLLPERIYEQKRKFLRVEPDPRAPVIIHILPDGYRTVSLPVRDVSEQGVGIVSTYTEMKKSQVCPVALVLPSRRTLLGTAAVMFKGDIEGGSCSYGMSLMLHPSDRQQLQHYVFKRQAGILSSIKNLSL
;
A
#
# COMPACT_ATOMS: atom_id res chain seq x y z
N MET A 1 -26.59 23.32 -14.41
CA MET A 1 -26.22 22.24 -15.33
C MET A 1 -25.37 21.27 -14.55
N ASP A 2 -25.80 20.04 -14.48
CA ASP A 2 -25.16 18.97 -13.69
C ASP A 2 -23.76 18.71 -14.26
N SER A 3 -22.71 19.03 -13.48
CA SER A 3 -21.31 19.00 -13.94
C SER A 3 -20.68 17.61 -13.80
N ARG A 4 -21.51 16.57 -13.91
CA ARG A 4 -21.02 15.19 -13.81
C ARG A 4 -20.17 14.83 -15.02
N ALA A 5 -19.03 14.18 -14.78
CA ALA A 5 -18.20 13.63 -15.84
C ALA A 5 -18.99 12.64 -16.70
N LEU A 6 -18.91 12.81 -18.00
CA LEU A 6 -19.49 11.87 -18.95
C LEU A 6 -18.56 10.64 -19.06
N VAL A 7 -19.15 9.46 -19.10
CA VAL A 7 -18.42 8.22 -19.38
C VAL A 7 -18.55 7.89 -20.85
N TRP A 8 -17.42 7.71 -21.51
CA TRP A 8 -17.29 7.28 -22.88
C TRP A 8 -16.84 5.83 -22.89
N ILE A 9 -17.65 4.93 -23.41
CA ILE A 9 -17.35 3.50 -23.42
C ILE A 9 -17.62 2.90 -24.79
N THR A 10 -16.78 1.97 -25.23
CA THR A 10 -17.06 1.23 -26.45
C THR A 10 -18.21 0.24 -26.23
N ARG A 11 -18.89 -0.11 -27.32
CA ARG A 11 -20.04 -1.02 -27.25
C ARG A 11 -19.63 -2.38 -26.70
N ASP A 12 -18.51 -2.90 -27.18
CA ASP A 12 -18.00 -4.21 -26.77
C ASP A 12 -17.67 -4.24 -25.27
N GLU A 13 -17.01 -3.20 -24.74
CA GLU A 13 -16.73 -3.11 -23.30
C GLU A 13 -18.00 -2.89 -22.47
N ALA A 14 -18.97 -2.16 -23.00
CA ALA A 14 -20.25 -1.98 -22.31
C ALA A 14 -21.01 -3.32 -22.19
N GLU A 15 -20.99 -4.14 -23.24
CA GLU A 15 -21.58 -5.50 -23.25
C GLU A 15 -20.80 -6.44 -22.33
N ASP A 16 -19.47 -6.50 -22.44
CA ASP A 16 -18.60 -7.34 -21.61
C ASP A 16 -18.71 -7.03 -20.12
N LEU A 17 -18.82 -5.75 -19.76
CA LEU A 17 -18.97 -5.29 -18.39
C LEU A 17 -20.43 -5.26 -17.91
N GLY A 18 -21.39 -5.54 -18.81
CA GLY A 18 -22.83 -5.53 -18.52
C GLY A 18 -23.37 -4.13 -18.16
N ILE A 19 -22.74 -3.05 -18.65
CA ILE A 19 -23.11 -1.67 -18.37
C ILE A 19 -24.26 -1.23 -19.26
N LYS A 20 -25.30 -0.61 -18.67
CA LYS A 20 -26.47 -0.09 -19.38
C LYS A 20 -26.50 1.44 -19.33
N GLY A 21 -27.12 2.05 -20.34
CA GLY A 21 -27.12 3.49 -20.52
C GLY A 21 -27.93 4.31 -19.51
N ASP A 22 -28.62 3.68 -18.57
CA ASP A 22 -29.46 4.30 -17.54
C ASP A 22 -28.76 4.45 -16.17
N GLU A 23 -27.55 3.89 -16.01
CA GLU A 23 -26.87 3.83 -14.72
C GLU A 23 -26.13 5.14 -14.37
N PHE A 24 -25.63 5.90 -15.39
CA PHE A 24 -24.95 7.20 -15.24
C PHE A 24 -24.87 7.94 -16.58
N PRO A 25 -24.45 9.23 -16.63
CA PRO A 25 -24.20 9.93 -17.89
C PRO A 25 -23.21 9.18 -18.75
N LEU A 26 -23.67 8.55 -19.83
CA LEU A 26 -22.95 7.55 -20.59
C LEU A 26 -23.12 7.75 -22.08
N ARG A 27 -22.04 7.59 -22.85
CA ARG A 27 -22.05 7.47 -24.32
C ARG A 27 -21.44 6.17 -24.74
N ILE A 28 -22.23 5.32 -25.40
CA ILE A 28 -21.82 4.03 -25.94
C ILE A 28 -21.67 4.16 -27.45
N LEU A 29 -20.48 3.97 -27.98
CA LEU A 29 -20.15 4.10 -29.38
C LEU A 29 -19.23 2.95 -29.83
N ASP A 30 -19.08 2.71 -31.12
CA ASP A 30 -17.96 1.91 -31.62
C ASP A 30 -16.64 2.66 -31.37
N ILE A 31 -15.51 1.93 -31.37
CA ILE A 31 -14.21 2.49 -30.98
C ILE A 31 -13.80 3.71 -31.83
N ASN A 32 -14.00 3.70 -33.12
CA ASN A 32 -13.60 4.78 -34.00
C ASN A 32 -14.47 6.02 -33.80
N SER A 33 -15.77 5.84 -33.74
CA SER A 33 -16.74 6.88 -33.44
C SER A 33 -16.53 7.47 -32.05
N LEU A 34 -16.20 6.62 -31.07
CA LEU A 34 -15.93 7.04 -29.70
C LEU A 34 -14.70 7.94 -29.65
N ILE A 35 -13.57 7.50 -30.21
CA ILE A 35 -12.33 8.29 -30.21
C ILE A 35 -12.54 9.62 -30.91
N TYR A 36 -13.15 9.62 -32.12
CA TYR A 36 -13.41 10.84 -32.85
C TYR A 36 -14.30 11.80 -32.06
N THR A 37 -15.40 11.30 -31.50
CA THR A 37 -16.36 12.14 -30.78
C THR A 37 -15.79 12.62 -29.45
N LEU A 38 -15.05 11.76 -28.74
CA LEU A 38 -14.36 12.14 -27.50
C LEU A 38 -13.33 13.26 -27.75
N LEU A 39 -12.54 13.16 -28.82
CA LEU A 39 -11.55 14.18 -29.18
C LEU A 39 -12.18 15.51 -29.62
N ARG A 40 -13.41 15.50 -30.15
CA ARG A 40 -14.15 16.68 -30.57
C ARG A 40 -14.94 17.32 -29.42
N ASP A 41 -15.66 16.52 -28.66
CA ASP A 41 -16.70 16.97 -27.73
C ASP A 41 -16.35 16.67 -26.25
N GLY A 42 -15.26 15.94 -25.99
CA GLY A 42 -14.88 15.51 -24.66
C GLY A 42 -14.45 16.67 -23.75
N SER A 43 -14.84 16.58 -22.50
CA SER A 43 -14.45 17.51 -21.44
C SER A 43 -13.14 17.04 -20.75
N PRO A 44 -12.36 17.95 -20.17
CA PRO A 44 -11.15 17.58 -19.41
C PRO A 44 -11.39 16.53 -18.31
N ARG A 45 -12.61 16.43 -17.81
CA ARG A 45 -12.99 15.53 -16.69
C ARG A 45 -13.58 14.21 -17.13
N ASP A 46 -13.86 14.04 -18.42
CA ASP A 46 -14.53 12.85 -18.92
C ASP A 46 -13.70 11.59 -18.69
N ILE A 47 -14.40 10.48 -18.49
CA ILE A 47 -13.83 9.16 -18.28
C ILE A 47 -13.95 8.39 -19.59
N ALA A 48 -12.86 7.80 -20.07
CA ALA A 48 -12.89 6.94 -21.25
C ALA A 48 -12.67 5.48 -20.84
N VAL A 49 -13.51 4.56 -21.33
CA VAL A 49 -13.39 3.12 -21.16
C VAL A 49 -13.17 2.52 -22.53
N LEU A 50 -11.98 2.01 -22.79
CA LEU A 50 -11.52 1.59 -24.10
C LEU A 50 -10.98 0.15 -24.06
N PRO A 51 -11.10 -0.62 -25.16
CA PRO A 51 -10.39 -1.88 -25.29
C PRO A 51 -8.89 -1.65 -25.40
N PHE A 52 -8.13 -2.66 -25.03
CA PHE A 52 -6.71 -2.67 -25.30
C PHE A 52 -6.47 -2.92 -26.80
N VAL A 53 -5.86 -1.94 -27.47
CA VAL A 53 -5.47 -2.02 -28.89
C VAL A 53 -3.97 -1.74 -29.05
N ARG A 54 -3.35 -2.27 -30.10
CA ARG A 54 -1.89 -2.18 -30.33
C ARG A 54 -1.36 -0.74 -30.38
N ASN A 55 -2.12 0.18 -30.96
CA ASN A 55 -1.76 1.61 -31.05
C ASN A 55 -2.33 2.45 -29.91
N PHE A 56 -2.64 1.84 -28.77
CA PHE A 56 -3.22 2.50 -27.61
C PHE A 56 -2.42 3.73 -27.15
N GLY A 57 -1.08 3.67 -27.19
CA GLY A 57 -0.22 4.79 -26.80
C GLY A 57 -0.44 6.03 -27.67
N GLU A 58 -0.67 5.88 -28.96
CA GLU A 58 -0.99 7.00 -29.88
C GLU A 58 -2.36 7.59 -29.56
N ILE A 59 -3.36 6.73 -29.31
CA ILE A 59 -4.72 7.15 -28.92
C ILE A 59 -4.65 7.96 -27.64
N LEU A 60 -3.94 7.47 -26.63
CA LEU A 60 -3.75 8.17 -25.37
C LEU A 60 -3.07 9.53 -25.58
N GLY A 61 -2.03 9.59 -26.41
CA GLY A 61 -1.36 10.82 -26.77
C GLY A 61 -2.30 11.86 -27.39
N HIS A 62 -3.21 11.43 -28.27
CA HIS A 62 -4.23 12.31 -28.86
C HIS A 62 -5.24 12.78 -27.80
N ILE A 63 -5.72 11.89 -26.92
CA ILE A 63 -6.65 12.23 -25.82
C ILE A 63 -6.00 13.28 -24.91
N ARG A 64 -4.76 13.07 -24.50
CA ARG A 64 -4.01 14.02 -23.63
C ARG A 64 -3.67 15.32 -24.33
N GLY A 65 -3.32 15.27 -25.61
CA GLY A 65 -3.06 16.44 -26.45
C GLY A 65 -4.28 17.35 -26.64
N ARG A 66 -5.50 16.84 -26.47
CA ARG A 66 -6.75 17.62 -26.45
C ARG A 66 -7.13 18.17 -25.07
N GLY A 67 -6.29 17.96 -24.05
CA GLY A 67 -6.54 18.45 -22.71
C GLY A 67 -7.54 17.61 -21.91
N ILE A 68 -7.90 16.43 -22.40
CA ILE A 68 -8.72 15.48 -21.65
C ILE A 68 -7.79 14.78 -20.64
N SER A 69 -7.87 15.21 -19.38
CA SER A 69 -7.02 14.74 -18.28
C SER A 69 -7.71 13.69 -17.38
N GLY A 70 -8.99 13.44 -17.62
CA GLY A 70 -9.76 12.45 -16.87
C GLY A 70 -9.19 11.02 -17.00
N PRO A 71 -9.62 10.10 -16.13
CA PRO A 71 -9.15 8.72 -16.14
C PRO A 71 -9.44 8.02 -17.46
N VAL A 72 -8.47 7.26 -17.97
CA VAL A 72 -8.66 6.36 -19.11
C VAL A 72 -8.56 4.93 -18.59
N ILE A 73 -9.66 4.19 -18.67
CA ILE A 73 -9.76 2.79 -18.27
C ILE A 73 -9.52 1.94 -19.50
N ILE A 74 -8.53 1.08 -19.44
CA ILE A 74 -8.23 0.13 -20.53
C ILE A 74 -8.65 -1.27 -20.10
N CYS A 75 -9.60 -1.82 -20.83
CA CYS A 75 -10.05 -3.19 -20.66
C CYS A 75 -9.17 -4.12 -21.49
N ALA A 76 -8.51 -5.06 -20.84
CA ALA A 76 -7.68 -6.06 -21.51
C ALA A 76 -8.08 -7.46 -21.09
N LYS A 77 -8.08 -8.38 -22.05
CA LYS A 77 -8.33 -9.81 -21.80
C LYS A 77 -7.00 -10.57 -21.73
N GLY A 78 -6.38 -10.56 -20.56
CA GLY A 78 -5.24 -11.46 -20.30
C GLY A 78 -3.85 -11.05 -20.82
N GLU A 79 -3.73 -10.13 -21.77
CA GLU A 79 -2.49 -9.88 -22.55
C GLU A 79 -1.59 -8.70 -22.09
N ILE A 80 -1.79 -8.16 -20.91
CA ILE A 80 -1.06 -6.94 -20.46
C ILE A 80 0.41 -7.20 -20.08
N VAL A 81 0.90 -8.42 -20.22
CA VAL A 81 2.19 -8.88 -19.64
C VAL A 81 3.43 -8.20 -20.24
N GLN A 82 3.33 -7.55 -21.40
CA GLN A 82 4.49 -7.00 -22.14
C GLN A 82 4.59 -5.47 -22.15
N LEU A 83 3.65 -4.76 -21.51
CA LEU A 83 3.66 -3.30 -21.49
C LEU A 83 4.45 -2.76 -20.32
N ASN A 84 5.18 -1.68 -20.55
CA ASN A 84 5.69 -0.86 -19.46
C ASN A 84 4.54 -0.06 -18.83
N LEU A 85 3.78 -0.74 -17.96
CA LEU A 85 2.58 -0.19 -17.32
C LEU A 85 2.84 1.14 -16.58
N LEU A 86 4.08 1.37 -16.14
CA LEU A 86 4.47 2.57 -15.42
C LEU A 86 4.38 3.83 -16.28
N ASP A 87 4.77 3.75 -17.55
CA ASP A 87 4.73 4.88 -18.48
C ASP A 87 3.29 5.33 -18.77
N TYR A 88 2.35 4.38 -18.80
CA TYR A 88 0.94 4.67 -19.01
C TYR A 88 0.23 5.07 -17.72
N ALA A 89 0.61 4.46 -16.60
CA ALA A 89 0.09 4.82 -15.29
C ALA A 89 0.37 6.30 -14.96
N ALA A 90 1.55 6.81 -15.29
CA ALA A 90 1.92 8.22 -15.15
C ALA A 90 1.00 9.17 -15.95
N GLN A 91 0.31 8.65 -16.96
CA GLN A 91 -0.64 9.39 -17.81
C GLN A 91 -2.10 9.22 -17.39
N GLY A 92 -2.36 8.64 -16.20
CA GLY A 92 -3.73 8.48 -15.68
C GLY A 92 -4.50 7.32 -16.32
N VAL A 93 -3.79 6.27 -16.74
CA VAL A 93 -4.41 5.06 -17.31
C VAL A 93 -4.60 4.01 -16.23
N ILE A 94 -5.79 3.44 -16.17
CA ILE A 94 -6.16 2.33 -15.30
C ILE A 94 -6.36 1.10 -16.17
N PHE A 95 -5.55 0.07 -15.97
CA PHE A 95 -5.71 -1.20 -16.69
C PHE A 95 -6.62 -2.15 -15.90
N LEU A 96 -7.63 -2.70 -16.57
CA LEU A 96 -8.56 -3.67 -16.00
C LEU A 96 -8.52 -4.97 -16.81
N ASP A 97 -8.41 -6.10 -16.11
CA ASP A 97 -8.66 -7.41 -16.72
C ASP A 97 -10.18 -7.64 -16.76
N SER A 98 -10.79 -7.32 -17.91
CA SER A 98 -12.24 -7.44 -18.09
C SER A 98 -12.75 -8.89 -17.95
N SER A 99 -11.89 -9.90 -18.16
CA SER A 99 -12.25 -11.30 -17.98
C SER A 99 -12.50 -11.70 -16.51
N ARG A 100 -12.05 -10.88 -15.59
CA ARG A 100 -12.10 -11.13 -14.12
C ARG A 100 -12.91 -10.09 -13.36
N LEU A 101 -13.38 -9.03 -14.03
CA LEU A 101 -14.20 -8.02 -13.39
C LEU A 101 -15.66 -8.45 -13.35
N SER A 102 -16.25 -8.46 -12.16
CA SER A 102 -17.69 -8.50 -12.07
C SER A 102 -18.29 -7.15 -12.51
N ARG A 103 -19.49 -7.19 -13.10
CA ARG A 103 -20.26 -5.97 -13.42
C ARG A 103 -20.30 -4.98 -12.25
N HIS A 104 -20.52 -5.46 -11.02
CA HIS A 104 -20.57 -4.63 -9.81
C HIS A 104 -19.25 -3.89 -9.55
N MET A 105 -18.12 -4.50 -9.85
CA MET A 105 -16.81 -3.88 -9.66
C MET A 105 -16.55 -2.80 -10.72
N ALA A 106 -16.91 -3.06 -11.97
CA ALA A 106 -16.78 -2.08 -13.05
C ALA A 106 -17.66 -0.85 -12.79
N LEU A 107 -18.93 -1.06 -12.44
CA LEU A 107 -19.88 -0.02 -12.08
C LEU A 107 -19.40 0.76 -10.83
N GLY A 108 -18.91 0.03 -9.82
CA GLY A 108 -18.32 0.64 -8.63
C GLY A 108 -17.12 1.54 -8.94
N LEU A 109 -16.21 1.10 -9.81
CA LEU A 109 -15.06 1.89 -10.24
C LEU A 109 -15.50 3.16 -11.00
N ILE A 110 -16.37 3.01 -11.97
CA ILE A 110 -16.86 4.13 -12.79
C ILE A 110 -17.63 5.12 -11.92
N ALA A 111 -18.57 4.65 -11.08
CA ALA A 111 -19.32 5.51 -10.15
C ALA A 111 -18.39 6.20 -9.14
N PHE A 112 -17.37 5.51 -8.70
CA PHE A 112 -16.34 6.06 -7.84
C PHE A 112 -15.58 7.19 -8.55
N LEU A 113 -15.07 6.96 -9.76
CA LEU A 113 -14.36 7.97 -10.55
C LEU A 113 -15.25 9.18 -10.89
N GLN A 114 -16.55 8.98 -11.08
CA GLN A 114 -17.50 10.08 -11.28
C GLN A 114 -17.81 10.88 -10.00
N ARG A 115 -18.04 10.19 -8.88
CA ARG A 115 -18.34 10.84 -7.58
C ARG A 115 -17.17 11.63 -7.03
N GLN A 116 -15.95 11.31 -7.44
CA GLN A 116 -14.75 12.03 -7.06
C GLN A 116 -14.81 13.50 -7.41
N GLN A 117 -15.55 13.85 -8.43
CA GLN A 117 -15.74 15.23 -8.85
C GLN A 117 -16.74 15.99 -7.96
N GLU A 118 -17.60 15.26 -7.23
CA GLU A 118 -18.56 15.82 -6.27
C GLU A 118 -17.95 15.98 -4.88
N PHE A 119 -16.97 15.13 -4.51
CA PHE A 119 -16.33 15.14 -3.19
C PHE A 119 -15.40 16.33 -2.91
N VAL A 120 -15.08 17.14 -3.92
CA VAL A 120 -14.34 18.41 -3.74
C VAL A 120 -15.08 19.41 -2.83
N GLN A 121 -16.36 19.17 -2.51
CA GLN A 121 -17.17 20.02 -1.66
C GLN A 121 -17.54 19.45 -0.28
N LEU A 122 -17.00 18.28 0.11
CA LEU A 122 -17.17 17.90 1.51
C LEU A 122 -16.37 18.86 2.39
N PRO A 123 -17.03 19.50 3.39
CA PRO A 123 -16.32 20.31 4.35
C PRO A 123 -15.22 19.45 4.95
N GLU A 124 -14.01 20.04 5.07
CA GLU A 124 -12.92 19.51 5.86
C GLU A 124 -13.45 19.26 7.28
N GLN A 125 -14.09 18.11 7.51
CA GLN A 125 -14.15 17.61 8.87
C GLN A 125 -12.69 17.22 9.16
N PRO A 126 -12.02 17.99 10.02
CA PRO A 126 -10.73 17.56 10.48
C PRO A 126 -11.01 16.18 11.08
N LEU A 127 -10.48 15.12 10.47
CA LEU A 127 -10.22 13.91 11.21
C LEU A 127 -9.56 14.43 12.48
N GLN A 128 -10.30 14.44 13.58
CA GLN A 128 -9.73 14.72 14.88
C GLN A 128 -8.59 13.71 14.94
N ALA A 129 -7.40 14.21 14.60
CA ALA A 129 -6.20 13.52 14.97
C ALA A 129 -6.35 13.44 16.48
N ASP A 130 -6.80 12.27 16.94
CA ASP A 130 -6.78 11.93 18.34
C ASP A 130 -5.42 12.39 18.78
N ARG A 131 -5.40 13.47 19.56
CA ARG A 131 -4.23 13.93 20.26
C ARG A 131 -3.97 12.89 21.34
N THR A 132 -3.60 11.68 20.90
CA THR A 132 -2.93 10.73 21.75
C THR A 132 -1.72 11.48 22.24
N GLN A 133 -1.75 11.81 23.51
CA GLN A 133 -0.61 12.40 24.21
C GLN A 133 0.58 11.55 23.80
N ALA A 134 1.55 12.19 23.16
CA ALA A 134 2.76 11.52 22.74
C ALA A 134 3.35 10.84 23.99
N VAL A 135 3.32 9.51 24.01
CA VAL A 135 3.94 8.74 25.08
C VAL A 135 5.40 9.16 25.06
N LYS A 136 5.83 9.85 26.10
CA LYS A 136 7.23 10.26 26.21
C LYS A 136 8.07 8.98 26.16
N PRO A 137 9.08 8.89 25.31
CA PRO A 137 9.93 7.72 25.26
C PRO A 137 10.49 7.45 26.65
N SER A 138 10.15 6.29 27.24
CA SER A 138 10.72 5.86 28.50
C SER A 138 12.17 5.49 28.26
N GLN A 139 13.08 6.14 28.95
CA GLN A 139 14.53 5.93 28.86
C GLN A 139 15.12 5.35 30.16
N SER A 140 14.29 5.18 31.19
CA SER A 140 14.74 4.63 32.46
C SER A 140 14.65 3.10 32.46
N PRO A 141 15.73 2.38 32.78
CA PRO A 141 15.67 0.93 33.00
C PRO A 141 14.65 0.51 34.07
N GLU A 142 14.37 1.41 35.02
CA GLU A 142 13.40 1.18 36.08
C GLU A 142 11.95 1.12 35.56
N GLU A 143 11.66 1.84 34.49
CA GLU A 143 10.34 1.82 33.83
C GLU A 143 10.24 0.68 32.80
N ILE A 144 11.34 0.34 32.12
CA ILE A 144 11.38 -0.67 31.07
C ILE A 144 11.33 -2.09 31.66
N ARG A 145 12.05 -2.35 32.76
CA ARG A 145 12.05 -3.68 33.39
C ARG A 145 10.68 -4.21 33.80
N PRO A 146 9.83 -3.46 34.51
CA PRO A 146 8.50 -3.92 34.87
C PRO A 146 7.66 -4.30 33.65
N LEU A 147 7.77 -3.53 32.56
CA LEU A 147 7.03 -3.79 31.34
C LEU A 147 7.45 -5.11 30.70
N PHE A 148 8.74 -5.39 30.57
CA PHE A 148 9.20 -6.67 30.01
C PHE A 148 8.94 -7.85 30.95
N ARG A 149 8.88 -7.66 32.26
CA ARG A 149 8.39 -8.66 33.22
C ARG A 149 6.93 -9.01 32.95
N GLU A 150 6.09 -8.01 32.67
CA GLU A 150 4.70 -8.22 32.35
C GLU A 150 4.55 -8.95 31.01
N ILE A 151 5.25 -8.54 29.95
CA ILE A 151 5.29 -9.21 28.64
C ILE A 151 5.70 -10.69 28.80
N THR A 152 6.74 -10.95 29.59
CA THR A 152 7.22 -12.33 29.85
C THR A 152 6.17 -13.13 30.60
N ARG A 153 5.54 -12.56 31.65
CA ARG A 153 4.50 -13.24 32.44
C ARG A 153 3.27 -13.58 31.63
N GLN A 154 2.85 -12.65 30.76
CA GLN A 154 1.67 -12.82 29.90
C GLN A 154 1.96 -13.64 28.64
N ARG A 155 3.23 -13.97 28.36
CA ARG A 155 3.66 -14.56 27.08
C ARG A 155 3.13 -13.77 25.89
N ALA A 156 3.16 -12.45 26.00
CA ALA A 156 2.68 -11.59 24.93
C ALA A 156 3.60 -11.72 23.72
N LYS A 157 3.01 -11.90 22.54
CA LYS A 157 3.76 -11.94 21.29
C LYS A 157 4.37 -10.58 21.00
N ILE A 158 5.66 -10.59 20.67
CA ILE A 158 6.33 -9.42 20.11
C ILE A 158 6.60 -9.63 18.62
N LEU A 159 6.46 -8.56 17.86
CA LEU A 159 6.79 -8.53 16.45
C LEU A 159 8.24 -8.04 16.32
N LEU A 160 9.06 -8.73 15.57
CA LEU A 160 10.44 -8.37 15.28
C LEU A 160 10.61 -8.05 13.81
N THR A 161 11.44 -7.06 13.50
CA THR A 161 11.87 -6.76 12.13
C THR A 161 13.38 -6.66 12.07
N CYS A 162 13.96 -7.25 11.01
CA CYS A 162 15.39 -7.16 10.75
C CYS A 162 15.65 -7.09 9.24
N GLN A 163 16.49 -6.15 8.85
CA GLN A 163 17.05 -6.10 7.51
C GLN A 163 18.42 -6.77 7.54
N PHE A 164 18.50 -8.00 7.04
CA PHE A 164 19.72 -8.79 7.12
C PHE A 164 20.85 -8.24 6.24
N ARG A 165 20.49 -7.72 5.07
CA ARG A 165 21.41 -7.10 4.10
C ARG A 165 20.69 -5.92 3.44
N ASP A 166 21.45 -4.96 2.97
CA ASP A 166 20.91 -3.72 2.39
C ASP A 166 20.19 -3.98 1.04
N ASP A 167 20.57 -5.07 0.34
CA ASP A 167 19.94 -5.51 -0.91
C ASP A 167 18.77 -6.48 -0.70
N LEU A 168 18.46 -6.86 0.53
CA LEU A 168 17.35 -7.74 0.87
C LEU A 168 16.22 -6.96 1.55
N PRO A 169 14.97 -7.33 1.28
CA PRO A 169 13.84 -6.74 2.00
C PRO A 169 13.87 -7.09 3.48
N THR A 170 13.26 -6.23 4.29
CA THR A 170 13.08 -6.45 5.73
C THR A 170 12.29 -7.72 6.00
N LEU A 171 12.84 -8.62 6.80
CA LEU A 171 12.13 -9.81 7.29
C LEU A 171 11.48 -9.50 8.63
N THR A 172 10.26 -10.00 8.79
CA THR A 172 9.49 -9.88 10.02
C THR A 172 9.23 -11.24 10.64
N ALA A 173 9.30 -11.32 11.96
CA ALA A 173 8.95 -12.52 12.72
C ALA A 173 8.17 -12.15 13.97
N THR A 174 7.38 -13.08 14.49
CA THR A 174 6.84 -13.00 15.85
C THR A 174 7.60 -13.94 16.77
N CYS A 175 7.72 -13.59 18.04
CA CYS A 175 8.31 -14.46 19.05
C CYS A 175 7.72 -14.16 20.43
N ASP A 176 8.08 -15.00 21.41
CA ASP A 176 7.77 -14.80 22.82
C ASP A 176 9.02 -14.37 23.58
N VAL A 177 8.84 -13.51 24.59
CA VAL A 177 9.88 -13.31 25.62
C VAL A 177 9.64 -14.35 26.69
N ILE A 178 10.50 -15.37 26.72
CA ILE A 178 10.30 -16.52 27.64
C ILE A 178 11.01 -16.34 28.98
N GLN A 179 12.05 -15.52 29.03
CA GLN A 179 12.83 -15.31 30.24
C GLN A 179 13.46 -13.94 30.27
N MET A 180 13.55 -13.38 31.48
CA MET A 180 14.36 -12.22 31.83
C MET A 180 15.38 -12.64 32.89
N ALA A 181 16.67 -12.41 32.64
CA ALA A 181 17.74 -12.83 33.55
C ALA A 181 18.78 -11.70 33.74
N GLY A 182 19.44 -11.71 34.87
CA GLY A 182 20.51 -10.77 35.23
C GLY A 182 20.02 -9.57 36.05
N GLU A 183 20.72 -9.28 37.13
CA GLU A 183 20.44 -8.12 37.99
C GLU A 183 21.17 -6.87 37.53
N ILE A 184 22.40 -7.01 37.13
CA ILE A 184 23.23 -5.88 36.67
C ILE A 184 22.99 -5.64 35.18
N GLU A 185 23.16 -6.66 34.35
CA GLU A 185 22.89 -6.61 32.93
C GLU A 185 21.68 -7.49 32.61
N THR A 186 20.52 -6.88 32.48
CA THR A 186 19.29 -7.62 32.20
C THR A 186 19.26 -8.09 30.76
N ARG A 187 19.06 -9.39 30.58
CA ARG A 187 18.95 -10.04 29.27
C ARG A 187 17.56 -10.61 29.05
N LEU A 188 17.09 -10.54 27.83
CA LEU A 188 15.85 -11.12 27.38
C LEU A 188 16.16 -12.36 26.54
N VAL A 189 15.45 -13.45 26.81
CA VAL A 189 15.52 -14.67 25.98
C VAL A 189 14.25 -14.74 25.14
N LEU A 190 14.43 -14.70 23.82
CA LEU A 190 13.38 -14.77 22.81
C LEU A 190 13.34 -16.19 22.24
N ASP A 191 12.12 -16.73 22.09
CA ASP A 191 11.87 -18.10 21.60
C ASP A 191 10.54 -18.15 20.82
N ASN A 192 10.17 -19.34 20.32
CA ASN A 192 8.93 -19.57 19.59
C ASN A 192 8.76 -18.63 18.38
N PHE A 193 9.82 -18.54 17.58
CA PHE A 193 9.81 -17.67 16.39
C PHE A 193 8.86 -18.20 15.32
N SER A 194 8.13 -17.27 14.69
CA SER A 194 7.36 -17.54 13.48
C SER A 194 7.67 -16.44 12.45
N PRO A 195 8.38 -16.75 11.35
CA PRO A 195 8.83 -18.08 10.93
C PRO A 195 10.00 -18.61 11.78
N GLU A 196 10.06 -19.94 11.97
CA GLU A 196 11.11 -20.63 12.77
C GLU A 196 12.52 -20.36 12.23
N GLU A 197 12.64 -20.18 10.92
CA GLU A 197 13.89 -19.93 10.23
C GLU A 197 14.54 -18.59 10.57
N PHE A 198 13.80 -17.67 11.18
CA PHE A 198 14.31 -16.33 11.50
C PHE A 198 15.63 -16.37 12.27
N VAL A 199 15.73 -17.26 13.25
CA VAL A 199 16.95 -17.40 14.08
C VAL A 199 18.14 -17.87 13.26
N GLY A 200 17.93 -18.87 12.39
CA GLY A 200 18.96 -19.39 11.48
C GLY A 200 19.45 -18.30 10.51
N LEU A 201 18.52 -17.58 9.90
CA LEU A 201 18.83 -16.50 8.97
C LEU A 201 19.55 -15.33 9.68
N TYR A 202 19.12 -14.98 10.90
CA TYR A 202 19.81 -13.97 11.68
C TYR A 202 21.26 -14.37 12.00
N ASN A 203 21.46 -15.64 12.40
CA ASN A 203 22.81 -16.14 12.70
C ASN A 203 23.72 -16.15 11.46
N GLN A 204 23.17 -16.38 10.29
CA GLN A 204 23.91 -16.45 9.03
C GLN A 204 24.17 -15.06 8.43
N PHE A 205 23.17 -14.17 8.38
CA PHE A 205 23.22 -12.91 7.64
C PHE A 205 23.05 -11.67 8.51
N GLY A 206 22.47 -11.81 9.72
CA GLY A 206 22.06 -10.68 10.55
C GLY A 206 23.00 -10.35 11.70
N LYS A 207 24.13 -11.06 11.86
CA LYS A 207 25.08 -10.79 12.97
C LYS A 207 25.50 -9.32 13.00
N GLY A 208 25.27 -8.67 14.14
CA GLY A 208 25.58 -7.24 14.33
C GLY A 208 24.58 -6.27 13.76
N LYS A 209 23.55 -6.76 13.04
CA LYS A 209 22.44 -5.88 12.60
C LYS A 209 21.44 -5.67 13.74
N PRO A 210 20.85 -4.47 13.88
CA PRO A 210 19.84 -4.21 14.89
C PRO A 210 18.56 -4.96 14.57
N ILE A 211 17.88 -5.46 15.60
CA ILE A 211 16.53 -5.97 15.52
C ILE A 211 15.60 -4.95 16.16
N THR A 212 14.60 -4.51 15.44
CA THR A 212 13.56 -3.66 16.01
C THR A 212 12.39 -4.53 16.46
N GLY A 213 11.98 -4.37 17.70
CA GLY A 213 10.85 -5.08 18.29
C GLY A 213 9.64 -4.18 18.47
N PHE A 214 8.46 -4.78 18.41
CA PHE A 214 7.19 -4.08 18.61
C PHE A 214 6.25 -4.94 19.45
N PHE A 215 5.47 -4.31 20.31
CA PHE A 215 4.36 -4.94 21.03
C PHE A 215 3.22 -3.95 21.20
N THR A 216 2.03 -4.46 21.49
CA THR A 216 0.84 -3.62 21.72
C THR A 216 0.42 -3.75 23.17
N ARG A 217 0.11 -2.63 23.82
CA ARG A 217 -0.43 -2.54 25.18
C ARG A 217 -1.72 -1.72 25.11
N GLY A 218 -2.86 -2.40 25.26
CA GLY A 218 -4.15 -1.77 24.96
C GLY A 218 -4.20 -1.33 23.50
N ASP A 219 -4.48 -0.06 23.26
CA ASP A 219 -4.50 0.54 21.90
C ASP A 219 -3.18 1.12 21.46
N GLU A 220 -2.17 1.14 22.33
CA GLU A 220 -0.86 1.73 22.03
C GLU A 220 0.11 0.69 21.49
N SER A 221 0.78 1.02 20.40
CA SER A 221 1.89 0.24 19.86
C SER A 221 3.21 0.86 20.30
N MET A 222 4.06 0.03 20.88
CA MET A 222 5.36 0.42 21.41
C MET A 222 6.47 -0.23 20.61
N GLY A 223 7.50 0.53 20.29
CA GLY A 223 8.70 0.09 19.58
C GLY A 223 9.92 0.14 20.46
N PHE A 224 10.90 -0.73 20.19
CA PHE A 224 12.18 -0.77 20.88
C PHE A 224 13.24 -1.44 20.00
N ASP A 225 14.50 -1.09 20.20
CA ASP A 225 15.61 -1.68 19.48
C ASP A 225 16.34 -2.69 20.39
N LEU A 226 16.70 -3.84 19.83
CA LEU A 226 17.34 -4.95 20.52
C LEU A 226 18.77 -5.13 20.04
N THR A 227 19.69 -5.19 21.00
CA THR A 227 21.07 -5.61 20.77
C THR A 227 21.21 -7.09 21.09
N VAL A 228 21.52 -7.89 20.07
CA VAL A 228 21.68 -9.35 20.22
C VAL A 228 23.03 -9.66 20.87
N SER A 229 22.99 -10.37 21.99
CA SER A 229 24.18 -10.85 22.69
C SER A 229 24.57 -12.26 22.30
N SER A 230 23.60 -13.13 22.01
CA SER A 230 23.86 -14.47 21.51
C SER A 230 22.66 -15.06 20.72
N CYS A 231 22.98 -16.01 19.83
CA CYS A 231 22.00 -16.72 19.03
C CYS A 231 22.36 -18.22 19.06
N ARG A 232 21.59 -19.04 19.78
CA ARG A 232 21.87 -20.49 19.97
C ARG A 232 20.57 -21.27 20.11
N MET A 233 20.57 -22.52 19.60
CA MET A 233 19.49 -23.50 19.79
C MET A 233 18.08 -22.95 19.50
N GLY A 234 17.93 -22.20 18.40
CA GLY A 234 16.61 -21.62 18.04
C GLY A 234 16.19 -20.41 18.87
N ARG A 235 17.08 -19.89 19.74
CA ARG A 235 16.83 -18.77 20.63
C ARG A 235 17.72 -17.59 20.33
N ILE A 236 17.20 -16.40 20.55
CA ILE A 236 17.99 -15.16 20.54
C ILE A 236 18.01 -14.59 21.95
N THR A 237 19.19 -14.30 22.45
CA THR A 237 19.37 -13.54 23.70
C THR A 237 19.76 -12.12 23.36
N THR A 238 19.06 -11.15 23.92
CA THR A 238 19.31 -9.74 23.72
C THR A 238 19.56 -9.03 25.05
N LEU A 239 20.13 -7.86 25.00
CA LEU A 239 20.10 -6.94 26.14
C LEU A 239 18.68 -6.36 26.29
N LEU A 240 18.33 -5.94 27.51
CA LEU A 240 17.13 -5.13 27.72
C LEU A 240 17.25 -3.85 26.89
N PRO A 241 16.20 -3.45 26.14
CA PRO A 241 16.29 -2.22 25.35
C PRO A 241 16.55 -1.00 26.24
N GLU A 242 17.35 -0.08 25.74
CA GLU A 242 17.69 1.15 26.44
C GLU A 242 16.54 2.15 26.44
N ARG A 243 15.67 2.06 25.45
CA ARG A 243 14.52 2.96 25.28
C ARG A 243 13.32 2.25 24.66
N ILE A 244 12.14 2.72 25.03
CA ILE A 244 10.88 2.38 24.40
C ILE A 244 10.28 3.66 23.84
N TYR A 245 9.76 3.58 22.64
CA TYR A 245 9.15 4.72 21.93
C TYR A 245 7.77 4.35 21.39
N GLU A 246 6.92 5.35 21.24
CA GLU A 246 5.64 5.15 20.60
C GLU A 246 5.84 4.67 19.16
N GLN A 247 5.28 3.50 18.84
CA GLN A 247 5.29 2.98 17.50
C GLN A 247 3.98 3.32 16.81
N LYS A 248 4.04 4.25 15.90
CA LYS A 248 2.87 4.66 15.10
C LYS A 248 2.40 3.59 14.10
N ARG A 249 3.25 2.58 13.85
CA ARG A 249 2.95 1.51 12.89
C ARG A 249 2.33 0.31 13.61
N LYS A 250 1.06 0.06 13.36
CA LYS A 250 0.32 -1.08 13.95
C LYS A 250 0.42 -2.35 13.10
N PHE A 251 0.84 -2.26 11.84
CA PHE A 251 0.75 -3.35 10.88
C PHE A 251 2.08 -3.61 10.19
N LEU A 252 2.29 -4.91 9.91
CA LEU A 252 3.40 -5.37 9.09
C LEU A 252 3.40 -4.69 7.73
N ARG A 253 4.57 -4.24 7.28
CA ARG A 253 4.80 -3.74 5.93
C ARG A 253 5.71 -4.66 5.17
N VAL A 254 5.43 -4.84 3.90
CA VAL A 254 6.27 -5.58 2.96
C VAL A 254 6.58 -4.71 1.75
N GLU A 255 7.76 -4.88 1.20
CA GLU A 255 8.14 -4.28 -0.07
C GLU A 255 7.60 -5.17 -1.20
N PRO A 256 6.84 -4.60 -2.16
CA PRO A 256 6.42 -5.33 -3.34
C PRO A 256 7.61 -5.88 -4.12
N ASP A 257 7.38 -6.93 -4.91
CA ASP A 257 8.41 -7.42 -5.82
C ASP A 257 8.65 -6.40 -6.94
N PRO A 258 9.88 -5.94 -7.17
CA PRO A 258 10.17 -5.00 -8.27
C PRO A 258 9.75 -5.54 -9.65
N ARG A 259 9.74 -6.88 -9.83
CA ARG A 259 9.31 -7.55 -11.07
C ARG A 259 7.79 -7.67 -11.19
N ALA A 260 7.07 -7.49 -10.08
CA ALA A 260 5.62 -7.57 -9.99
C ALA A 260 5.13 -6.49 -9.02
N PRO A 261 5.26 -5.20 -9.38
CA PRO A 261 4.97 -4.10 -8.48
C PRO A 261 3.48 -4.02 -8.13
N VAL A 262 3.19 -3.48 -6.97
CA VAL A 262 1.87 -2.97 -6.62
C VAL A 262 1.81 -1.53 -7.12
N ILE A 263 0.77 -1.20 -7.86
CA ILE A 263 0.56 0.16 -8.38
C ILE A 263 -0.59 0.81 -7.63
N ILE A 264 -0.44 2.06 -7.27
CA ILE A 264 -1.53 2.87 -6.73
C ILE A 264 -1.86 4.01 -7.71
N HIS A 265 -3.13 4.16 -8.00
CA HIS A 265 -3.69 5.32 -8.68
C HIS A 265 -4.37 6.19 -7.64
N ILE A 266 -4.00 7.45 -7.59
CA ILE A 266 -4.50 8.44 -6.62
C ILE A 266 -5.14 9.57 -7.39
N LEU A 267 -6.28 10.07 -6.92
CA LEU A 267 -6.93 11.28 -7.44
C LEU A 267 -6.85 12.40 -6.38
N PRO A 268 -5.73 13.11 -6.29
CA PRO A 268 -5.49 14.07 -5.21
C PRO A 268 -6.40 15.30 -5.28
N ASP A 269 -6.80 15.70 -6.47
CA ASP A 269 -7.62 16.86 -6.75
C ASP A 269 -8.98 16.51 -7.41
N GLY A 270 -9.30 15.22 -7.48
CA GLY A 270 -10.56 14.71 -8.02
C GLY A 270 -10.65 14.63 -9.55
N TYR A 271 -9.67 15.16 -10.28
CA TYR A 271 -9.67 15.15 -11.75
C TYR A 271 -8.32 14.72 -12.37
N ARG A 272 -7.23 14.76 -11.61
CA ARG A 272 -5.91 14.30 -12.06
C ARG A 272 -5.56 12.99 -11.39
N THR A 273 -5.23 11.98 -12.16
CA THR A 273 -4.72 10.71 -11.63
C THR A 273 -3.21 10.75 -11.52
N VAL A 274 -2.70 10.47 -10.34
CA VAL A 274 -1.29 10.22 -10.08
C VAL A 274 -1.10 8.73 -9.89
N SER A 275 -0.28 8.10 -10.71
CA SER A 275 -0.07 6.65 -10.72
C SER A 275 1.37 6.34 -10.39
N LEU A 276 1.59 5.53 -9.37
CA LEU A 276 2.91 5.30 -8.78
C LEU A 276 3.09 3.85 -8.36
N PRO A 277 4.31 3.32 -8.43
CA PRO A 277 4.63 2.09 -7.73
C PRO A 277 4.61 2.34 -6.22
N VAL A 278 4.05 1.38 -5.50
CA VAL A 278 4.04 1.37 -4.04
C VAL A 278 5.41 0.91 -3.55
N ARG A 279 6.03 1.69 -2.66
CA ARG A 279 7.31 1.35 -2.04
C ARG A 279 7.16 0.28 -0.98
N ASP A 280 6.20 0.45 -0.10
CA ASP A 280 5.87 -0.49 0.97
C ASP A 280 4.35 -0.55 1.16
N VAL A 281 3.84 -1.72 1.52
CA VAL A 281 2.41 -1.98 1.70
C VAL A 281 2.15 -2.78 2.97
N SER A 282 1.08 -2.42 3.65
CA SER A 282 0.52 -3.15 4.80
C SER A 282 -0.96 -3.40 4.59
N GLU A 283 -1.62 -4.10 5.49
CA GLU A 283 -3.07 -4.34 5.41
C GLU A 283 -3.93 -3.07 5.51
N GLN A 284 -3.37 -1.96 6.01
CA GLN A 284 -4.10 -0.70 6.19
C GLN A 284 -3.37 0.53 5.63
N GLY A 285 -2.31 0.35 4.87
CA GLY A 285 -1.60 1.51 4.37
C GLY A 285 -0.55 1.20 3.32
N VAL A 286 -0.13 2.25 2.64
CA VAL A 286 0.92 2.21 1.63
C VAL A 286 1.91 3.34 1.83
N GLY A 287 3.17 3.08 1.48
CA GLY A 287 4.21 4.08 1.32
C GLY A 287 4.51 4.29 -0.16
N ILE A 288 4.60 5.54 -0.59
CA ILE A 288 4.93 5.90 -1.96
C ILE A 288 5.97 7.00 -2.00
N VAL A 289 6.66 7.12 -3.13
CA VAL A 289 7.52 8.27 -3.45
C VAL A 289 6.98 8.89 -4.74
N SER A 290 6.82 10.20 -4.74
CA SER A 290 6.21 10.92 -5.86
C SER A 290 6.91 12.24 -6.12
N THR A 291 7.01 12.61 -7.40
CA THR A 291 7.34 13.97 -7.83
C THR A 291 6.15 14.93 -7.74
N TYR A 292 4.92 14.40 -7.56
CA TYR A 292 3.76 15.21 -7.25
C TYR A 292 3.81 15.61 -5.77
N THR A 293 4.12 16.87 -5.52
CA THR A 293 4.41 17.38 -4.16
C THR A 293 3.24 18.12 -3.51
N GLU A 294 2.09 18.23 -4.20
CA GLU A 294 0.96 19.07 -3.77
C GLU A 294 0.04 18.40 -2.74
N MET A 295 0.15 17.07 -2.54
CA MET A 295 -0.68 16.40 -1.52
C MET A 295 -0.34 16.92 -0.12
N LYS A 296 -1.38 17.21 0.65
CA LYS A 296 -1.26 17.74 2.01
C LYS A 296 -1.47 16.64 3.05
N LYS A 297 -0.86 16.80 4.22
CA LYS A 297 -1.15 15.93 5.37
C LYS A 297 -2.64 16.00 5.73
N SER A 298 -3.22 14.87 6.09
CA SER A 298 -4.65 14.66 6.36
C SER A 298 -5.58 14.78 5.14
N GLN A 299 -5.05 15.05 3.95
CA GLN A 299 -5.84 15.02 2.72
C GLN A 299 -6.33 13.60 2.46
N VAL A 300 -7.62 13.46 2.19
CA VAL A 300 -8.24 12.20 1.79
C VAL A 300 -8.38 12.19 0.28
N CYS A 301 -7.78 11.19 -0.33
CA CYS A 301 -7.80 11.01 -1.77
C CYS A 301 -8.40 9.64 -2.09
N PRO A 302 -9.20 9.56 -3.12
CA PRO A 302 -9.63 8.31 -3.68
C PRO A 302 -8.49 7.56 -4.31
N VAL A 303 -8.51 6.25 -4.16
CA VAL A 303 -7.44 5.40 -4.66
C VAL A 303 -7.95 4.11 -5.27
N ALA A 304 -7.21 3.63 -6.27
CA ALA A 304 -7.31 2.29 -6.79
C ALA A 304 -5.93 1.62 -6.63
N LEU A 305 -5.87 0.53 -5.89
CA LEU A 305 -4.65 -0.23 -5.66
C LEU A 305 -4.67 -1.49 -6.53
N VAL A 306 -3.73 -1.58 -7.45
CA VAL A 306 -3.61 -2.72 -8.39
C VAL A 306 -2.56 -3.69 -7.86
N LEU A 307 -3.00 -4.88 -7.49
CA LEU A 307 -2.12 -5.96 -7.03
C LEU A 307 -1.48 -6.70 -8.23
N PRO A 308 -0.35 -7.39 -8.02
CA PRO A 308 0.28 -8.22 -9.06
C PRO A 308 -0.64 -9.31 -9.64
N SER A 309 -1.66 -9.74 -8.89
CA SER A 309 -2.72 -10.63 -9.37
C SER A 309 -3.67 -9.96 -10.37
N ARG A 310 -3.41 -8.70 -10.75
CA ARG A 310 -4.28 -7.83 -11.56
C ARG A 310 -5.62 -7.49 -10.91
N ARG A 311 -5.77 -7.79 -9.63
CA ARG A 311 -6.94 -7.37 -8.86
C ARG A 311 -6.80 -5.91 -8.47
N THR A 312 -7.83 -5.13 -8.71
CA THR A 312 -7.93 -3.72 -8.30
C THR A 312 -8.76 -3.63 -7.03
N LEU A 313 -8.18 -3.03 -6.00
CA LEU A 313 -8.84 -2.73 -4.73
C LEU A 313 -9.18 -1.25 -4.71
N LEU A 314 -10.44 -0.94 -4.41
CA LEU A 314 -10.95 0.43 -4.47
C LEU A 314 -11.22 0.97 -3.08
N GLY A 315 -10.94 2.27 -2.89
CA GLY A 315 -11.21 2.93 -1.62
C GLY A 315 -10.73 4.36 -1.58
N THR A 316 -10.51 4.84 -0.37
CA THR A 316 -9.88 6.15 -0.14
C THR A 316 -8.60 5.97 0.65
N ALA A 317 -7.70 6.93 0.54
CA ALA A 317 -6.47 6.98 1.31
C ALA A 317 -6.29 8.34 1.96
N ALA A 318 -6.00 8.36 3.24
CA ALA A 318 -5.64 9.56 3.96
C ALA A 318 -4.11 9.71 4.03
N VAL A 319 -3.59 10.88 3.67
CA VAL A 319 -2.16 11.20 3.79
C VAL A 319 -1.81 11.40 5.27
N MET A 320 -1.17 10.40 5.87
CA MET A 320 -0.76 10.43 7.29
C MET A 320 0.61 11.07 7.49
N PHE A 321 1.49 10.91 6.50
CA PHE A 321 2.86 11.40 6.54
C PHE A 321 3.25 11.98 5.19
N LYS A 322 3.99 13.09 5.22
CA LYS A 322 4.67 13.69 4.07
C LYS A 322 6.08 14.06 4.52
N GLY A 323 7.07 13.65 3.77
CA GLY A 323 8.47 14.00 3.98
C GLY A 323 9.15 14.33 2.67
N ASP A 324 9.94 15.39 2.65
CA ASP A 324 10.68 15.81 1.48
C ASP A 324 11.89 14.89 1.28
N ILE A 325 12.18 14.58 0.02
CA ILE A 325 13.35 13.79 -0.41
C ILE A 325 14.21 14.68 -1.30
N GLU A 326 15.52 14.51 -1.23
CA GLU A 326 16.45 15.18 -2.16
C GLU A 326 16.04 14.92 -3.62
N GLY A 327 16.15 15.95 -4.46
CA GLY A 327 15.75 15.88 -5.88
C GLY A 327 14.31 16.28 -6.18
N GLY A 328 13.61 16.94 -5.23
CA GLY A 328 12.27 17.52 -5.46
C GLY A 328 11.13 16.49 -5.42
N SER A 329 11.38 15.31 -4.86
CA SER A 329 10.36 14.28 -4.63
C SER A 329 9.89 14.30 -3.18
N CYS A 330 8.67 13.79 -2.93
CA CYS A 330 8.14 13.60 -1.58
C CYS A 330 7.86 12.13 -1.30
N SER A 331 8.12 11.71 -0.07
CA SER A 331 7.65 10.43 0.48
C SER A 331 6.31 10.65 1.16
N TYR A 332 5.34 9.81 0.84
CA TYR A 332 4.03 9.83 1.47
C TYR A 332 3.75 8.49 2.15
N GLY A 333 3.23 8.55 3.37
CA GLY A 333 2.61 7.42 4.05
C GLY A 333 1.11 7.64 4.06
N MET A 334 0.35 6.70 3.51
CA MET A 334 -1.10 6.82 3.36
C MET A 334 -1.80 5.69 4.11
N SER A 335 -2.87 6.03 4.84
CA SER A 335 -3.77 5.05 5.45
C SER A 335 -4.90 4.74 4.49
N LEU A 336 -5.13 3.45 4.23
CA LEU A 336 -6.14 2.96 3.29
C LEU A 336 -7.47 2.67 4.00
N MET A 337 -8.55 3.14 3.44
CA MET A 337 -9.92 2.79 3.81
C MET A 337 -10.54 1.99 2.67
N LEU A 338 -10.43 0.68 2.76
CA LEU A 338 -10.93 -0.27 1.77
C LEU A 338 -12.20 -0.96 2.28
N HIS A 339 -13.02 -1.48 1.36
CA HIS A 339 -14.09 -2.39 1.71
C HIS A 339 -13.51 -3.63 2.44
N PRO A 340 -14.23 -4.27 3.40
CA PRO A 340 -13.72 -5.41 4.16
C PRO A 340 -13.18 -6.55 3.30
N SER A 341 -13.85 -6.89 2.19
CA SER A 341 -13.40 -7.92 1.24
C SER A 341 -12.06 -7.56 0.56
N ASP A 342 -11.86 -6.29 0.23
CA ASP A 342 -10.63 -5.80 -0.40
C ASP A 342 -9.49 -5.71 0.61
N ARG A 343 -9.79 -5.33 1.86
CA ARG A 343 -8.81 -5.39 2.96
C ARG A 343 -8.30 -6.82 3.16
N GLN A 344 -9.20 -7.81 3.16
CA GLN A 344 -8.81 -9.22 3.29
C GLN A 344 -7.89 -9.67 2.13
N GLN A 345 -8.15 -9.21 0.90
CA GLN A 345 -7.28 -9.49 -0.24
C GLN A 345 -5.91 -8.83 -0.10
N LEU A 346 -5.86 -7.61 0.38
CA LEU A 346 -4.60 -6.90 0.65
C LEU A 346 -3.79 -7.62 1.74
N GLN A 347 -4.46 -8.04 2.82
CA GLN A 347 -3.86 -8.82 3.88
C GLN A 347 -3.27 -10.14 3.35
N HIS A 348 -4.04 -10.87 2.53
CA HIS A 348 -3.56 -12.09 1.89
C HIS A 348 -2.31 -11.83 1.00
N TYR A 349 -2.31 -10.74 0.24
CA TYR A 349 -1.15 -10.33 -0.54
C TYR A 349 0.08 -10.08 0.35
N VAL A 350 -0.07 -9.33 1.45
CA VAL A 350 1.01 -9.01 2.39
C VAL A 350 1.61 -10.30 2.97
N PHE A 351 0.79 -11.24 3.43
CA PHE A 351 1.27 -12.54 3.94
C PHE A 351 1.97 -13.38 2.88
N LYS A 352 1.39 -13.46 1.68
CA LYS A 352 2.01 -14.20 0.56
C LYS A 352 3.35 -13.59 0.16
N ARG A 353 3.45 -12.27 0.13
CA ARG A 353 4.71 -11.57 -0.18
C ARG A 353 5.77 -11.82 0.88
N GLN A 354 5.41 -11.81 2.15
CA GLN A 354 6.31 -12.12 3.25
C GLN A 354 6.87 -13.56 3.13
N ALA A 355 6.02 -14.53 2.85
CA ALA A 355 6.44 -15.91 2.59
C ALA A 355 7.39 -16.01 1.38
N GLY A 356 7.13 -15.24 0.33
CA GLY A 356 8.01 -15.15 -0.85
C GLY A 356 9.38 -14.54 -0.52
N ILE A 357 9.42 -13.48 0.30
CA ILE A 357 10.66 -12.87 0.79
C ILE A 357 11.48 -13.90 1.57
N LEU A 358 10.85 -14.62 2.50
CA LEU A 358 11.49 -15.69 3.28
C LEU A 358 12.08 -16.76 2.37
N SER A 359 11.32 -17.24 1.38
CA SER A 359 11.79 -18.24 0.41
C SER A 359 12.98 -17.73 -0.41
N SER A 360 12.95 -16.46 -0.83
CA SER A 360 14.08 -15.87 -1.59
C SER A 360 15.34 -15.80 -0.75
N ILE A 361 15.24 -15.43 0.54
CA ILE A 361 16.39 -15.38 1.45
C ILE A 361 16.96 -16.78 1.69
N LYS A 362 16.10 -17.80 1.86
CA LYS A 362 16.54 -19.20 2.00
C LYS A 362 17.30 -19.69 0.78
N ASN A 363 16.84 -19.37 -0.43
CA ASN A 363 17.50 -19.78 -1.67
C ASN A 363 18.89 -19.14 -1.87
N LEU A 364 19.18 -18.01 -1.20
CA LEU A 364 20.51 -17.42 -1.16
C LEU A 364 21.46 -18.13 -0.18
N SER A 365 20.92 -19.02 0.66
CA SER A 365 21.67 -19.76 1.68
C SER A 365 22.17 -21.11 1.19
N LEU A 366 21.74 -21.53 0.01
CA LEU A 366 22.16 -22.75 -0.68
C LEU A 366 23.22 -22.44 -1.73
#